data_e96f40173cea8b051f559c22269cd615
#
_entry.id   e96f40173cea8b051f559c22269cd615
#
_cell.length_a   1.000
_cell.length_b   1.000
_cell.length_c   1.000
_cell.angle_alpha   90.00
_cell.angle_beta   90.00
_cell.angle_gamma   90.00
#
_symmetry.space_group_name_H-M   'P 1'
#
loop_
_entity.id
_entity.type
_entity.pdbx_description
1 polymer ?
#
loop_
_entity_poly.entity_id
_entity_poly.type
_entity_poly.pdbx_seq_one_letter_code
_entity_poly.pdbx_strand_id
1 'polypeptide(L)'
;MLAARNMLCARVALPYVACFASPRPTYPTVLARNAGLRPLPPVRRTMATASRTPHSPPASQHVPESVPHDQPFLLPEIVSEALHVPMFSASAHSMVRVPSPRQFYSTLRHHIMKAQHRIFIATLYVGKEERELAMFLTKALARRPQLQLTILMDAMRATRESPQSASSASLLSHLASMFPDQVDLRLYATPVLRPNSIASRIIGKRFNEGFGLQHMKVYGFDDDVIITGANLSRDYFTRRMDRYLLIREHKPLANYLHALILLLSRFSYALLYDGDPSLLSHVKGHIEDMDDSSSDYVQLTRSAFRLHWDGGSDLLLAEDTDGTIATAGLCPSTRACLETNWRSSATQALQDFTMRWYERAKAQRPASGDTRIVPLLQLGQLAITQETDMIPILTQYLSALSPRALGPTAARPYTTVDLTSGYFTLSGLYKSLVLSDAIHRHSQAPVFFRLVAASPEANGFFGSRGLSGRIPAAYTLLEKLFWNRVVDKRLHAPVHPYVDVSDPMSEGPLAPVELREWSKYGWTYHEKGLWITGPSLAQPVLSPATTLIGSSNYGARSEKFDVECSLLITTQSPQLQDTLAKEVQEMRESARTRMDTATFRSKERRVDAVTQVLTRLLRPLL
;
A
#
# COMPACT_ATOMS: atom_id res chain seq x y z
N MET A 1 6.75 -49.24 23.91
CA MET A 1 5.77 -49.52 24.98
C MET A 1 5.75 -48.35 25.95
N LEU A 2 4.60 -47.73 26.07
CA LEU A 2 4.07 -46.83 27.11
C LEU A 2 5.00 -45.81 27.78
N ALA A 3 4.81 -44.54 27.47
CA ALA A 3 4.57 -43.43 28.40
C ALA A 3 4.17 -42.16 27.63
N ALA A 4 2.91 -42.10 27.27
CA ALA A 4 2.24 -40.85 26.93
C ALA A 4 1.22 -40.59 28.02
N ARG A 5 1.37 -39.48 28.76
CA ARG A 5 0.27 -38.72 29.41
C ARG A 5 0.85 -37.71 30.38
N ASN A 6 0.61 -36.52 30.07
CA ASN A 6 0.34 -35.34 30.89
C ASN A 6 1.06 -34.10 30.31
N MET A 7 0.37 -33.40 29.45
CA MET A 7 0.62 -31.99 29.22
C MET A 7 -0.68 -31.23 29.49
N LEU A 8 -0.63 -30.50 30.59
CA LEU A 8 -1.66 -29.59 31.08
C LEU A 8 -2.07 -28.59 29.98
N CYS A 9 -3.39 -28.44 29.83
CA CYS A 9 -4.01 -27.30 29.17
C CYS A 9 -3.70 -26.01 29.91
N ALA A 10 -2.69 -25.26 29.46
CA ALA A 10 -2.56 -23.85 29.83
C ALA A 10 -3.60 -23.05 29.01
N ARG A 11 -4.67 -22.62 29.67
CA ARG A 11 -5.63 -21.65 29.13
C ARG A 11 -4.90 -20.34 28.90
N VAL A 12 -4.53 -20.03 27.66
CA VAL A 12 -4.10 -18.69 27.27
C VAL A 12 -5.36 -17.84 27.10
N ALA A 13 -5.66 -17.03 28.10
CA ALA A 13 -6.67 -15.98 28.01
C ALA A 13 -6.14 -14.89 27.06
N LEU A 14 -6.80 -14.73 25.92
CA LEU A 14 -6.66 -13.53 25.11
C LEU A 14 -7.35 -12.37 25.85
N PRO A 15 -6.78 -11.13 25.82
CA PRO A 15 -7.47 -10.00 26.40
C PRO A 15 -8.82 -9.81 25.72
N TYR A 16 -9.87 -9.78 26.54
CA TYR A 16 -11.22 -9.47 26.13
C TYR A 16 -11.24 -8.07 25.53
N VAL A 17 -11.66 -7.92 24.29
CA VAL A 17 -12.17 -6.66 23.78
C VAL A 17 -13.55 -6.49 24.38
N ALA A 18 -13.62 -5.87 25.56
CA ALA A 18 -14.89 -5.56 26.20
C ALA A 18 -15.47 -4.31 25.53
N CYS A 19 -16.50 -4.47 24.72
CA CYS A 19 -17.35 -3.37 24.32
C CYS A 19 -18.22 -2.94 25.51
N PHE A 20 -17.76 -1.99 26.30
CA PHE A 20 -18.58 -1.34 27.30
C PHE A 20 -19.44 -0.27 26.61
N ALA A 21 -20.75 -0.48 26.59
CA ALA A 21 -21.71 0.56 26.30
C ALA A 21 -21.76 1.53 27.48
N SER A 22 -21.47 2.80 27.23
CA SER A 22 -21.61 3.86 28.25
C SER A 22 -23.07 4.01 28.65
N PRO A 23 -23.41 4.27 29.90
CA PRO A 23 -24.78 4.59 30.30
C PRO A 23 -25.18 5.95 29.73
N ARG A 24 -26.35 6.00 29.10
CA ARG A 24 -26.96 7.23 28.56
C ARG A 24 -27.25 8.20 29.70
N PRO A 25 -26.97 9.51 29.54
CA PRO A 25 -27.51 10.52 30.43
C PRO A 25 -29.02 10.63 30.23
N THR A 26 -29.77 10.51 31.30
CA THR A 26 -31.22 10.73 31.34
C THR A 26 -31.52 12.23 31.27
N TYR A 27 -32.18 12.67 30.23
CA TYR A 27 -32.82 13.97 30.15
C TYR A 27 -34.33 13.83 30.44
N PRO A 28 -34.97 14.80 31.12
CA PRO A 28 -36.34 14.68 31.58
C PRO A 28 -37.35 14.83 30.44
N THR A 29 -38.34 13.96 30.44
CA THR A 29 -39.48 13.90 29.54
C THR A 29 -40.38 15.12 29.70
N VAL A 30 -40.55 15.93 28.69
CA VAL A 30 -41.63 16.91 28.57
C VAL A 30 -42.77 16.29 27.74
N LEU A 31 -43.90 16.12 28.40
CA LEU A 31 -45.18 15.70 27.80
C LEU A 31 -45.71 16.76 26.87
N ALA A 32 -45.94 16.41 25.58
CA ALA A 32 -46.79 17.14 24.69
C ALA A 32 -47.86 16.21 24.10
N ARG A 33 -49.12 16.69 24.19
CA ARG A 33 -50.35 15.99 23.91
C ARG A 33 -50.62 15.88 22.39
N ASN A 34 -51.19 14.74 22.01
CA ASN A 34 -52.20 14.42 20.99
C ASN A 34 -52.38 15.37 19.80
N ALA A 35 -52.13 14.88 18.59
CA ALA A 35 -52.99 15.10 17.42
C ALA A 35 -52.97 13.83 16.55
N GLY A 36 -54.13 13.28 16.27
CA GLY A 36 -54.35 12.03 15.58
C GLY A 36 -54.05 12.12 14.08
N LEU A 37 -53.41 11.08 13.57
CA LEU A 37 -53.32 10.80 12.14
C LEU A 37 -53.63 9.31 11.90
N ARG A 38 -54.51 9.09 10.92
CA ARG A 38 -55.05 7.80 10.46
C ARG A 38 -53.91 6.92 9.87
N PRO A 39 -54.00 5.59 9.97
CA PRO A 39 -53.02 4.69 9.35
C PRO A 39 -53.22 4.59 7.85
N LEU A 40 -52.11 4.71 7.10
CA LEU A 40 -52.02 4.42 5.67
C LEU A 40 -51.91 2.90 5.44
N PRO A 41 -52.44 2.36 4.32
CA PRO A 41 -52.43 0.92 4.05
C PRO A 41 -51.01 0.37 3.72
N PRO A 42 -50.79 -0.94 3.88
CA PRO A 42 -49.46 -1.53 3.70
C PRO A 42 -49.06 -1.56 2.22
N VAL A 43 -47.92 -0.95 1.93
CA VAL A 43 -47.25 -1.06 0.63
C VAL A 43 -46.65 -2.44 0.53
N ARG A 44 -47.18 -3.27 -0.37
CA ARG A 44 -46.54 -4.53 -0.78
C ARG A 44 -45.16 -4.25 -1.38
N ARG A 45 -44.10 -4.59 -0.66
CA ARG A 45 -42.74 -4.67 -1.22
C ARG A 45 -42.66 -5.92 -2.11
N THR A 46 -42.72 -5.73 -3.41
CA THR A 46 -42.22 -6.69 -4.38
C THR A 46 -40.68 -6.74 -4.21
N MET A 47 -40.16 -7.84 -3.71
CA MET A 47 -38.72 -8.12 -3.79
C MET A 47 -38.38 -8.36 -5.26
N ALA A 48 -37.83 -7.35 -5.90
CA ALA A 48 -37.09 -7.51 -7.14
C ALA A 48 -35.72 -8.09 -6.75
N THR A 49 -35.50 -9.36 -7.00
CA THR A 49 -34.18 -9.97 -7.03
C THR A 49 -33.40 -9.37 -8.18
N ALA A 50 -32.67 -8.30 -7.91
CA ALA A 50 -31.68 -7.80 -8.85
C ALA A 50 -30.53 -8.81 -8.87
N SER A 51 -30.53 -9.67 -9.89
CA SER A 51 -29.35 -10.43 -10.28
C SER A 51 -28.26 -9.41 -10.66
N ARG A 52 -27.26 -9.26 -9.79
CA ARG A 52 -26.05 -8.51 -10.12
C ARG A 52 -25.29 -9.31 -11.20
N THR A 53 -25.44 -8.88 -12.44
CA THR A 53 -24.44 -9.15 -13.48
C THR A 53 -23.10 -8.61 -12.99
N PRO A 54 -21.99 -9.37 -13.14
CA PRO A 54 -20.67 -8.83 -12.86
C PRO A 54 -20.49 -7.60 -13.76
N HIS A 55 -20.16 -6.45 -13.16
CA HIS A 55 -19.80 -5.26 -13.90
C HIS A 55 -18.63 -5.60 -14.80
N SER A 56 -18.87 -5.64 -16.10
CA SER A 56 -17.81 -5.59 -17.10
C SER A 56 -17.09 -4.24 -16.92
N PRO A 57 -15.77 -4.20 -16.93
CA PRO A 57 -15.03 -2.96 -16.72
C PRO A 57 -15.37 -1.97 -17.85
N PRO A 58 -15.60 -0.70 -17.55
CA PRO A 58 -15.91 0.34 -18.56
C PRO A 58 -14.70 0.74 -19.42
N ALA A 59 -13.66 -0.08 -19.51
CA ALA A 59 -12.34 0.32 -19.96
C ALA A 59 -12.18 0.48 -21.49
N SER A 60 -13.11 0.08 -22.34
CA SER A 60 -12.84 0.00 -23.79
C SER A 60 -13.14 1.27 -24.59
N GLN A 61 -13.70 2.31 -23.99
CA GLN A 61 -14.16 3.50 -24.75
C GLN A 61 -13.23 4.71 -24.68
N HIS A 62 -12.18 4.70 -23.86
CA HIS A 62 -11.39 5.90 -23.56
C HIS A 62 -9.99 5.96 -24.18
N VAL A 63 -9.44 4.83 -24.62
CA VAL A 63 -8.11 4.83 -25.24
C VAL A 63 -8.27 4.96 -26.75
N PRO A 64 -7.60 5.94 -27.40
CA PRO A 64 -7.61 6.06 -28.87
C PRO A 64 -7.09 4.79 -29.55
N GLU A 65 -7.55 4.51 -30.78
CA GLU A 65 -7.05 3.38 -31.60
C GLU A 65 -5.55 3.48 -31.88
N SER A 66 -5.00 4.69 -31.89
CA SER A 66 -3.58 4.99 -32.02
C SER A 66 -3.16 6.05 -31.02
N VAL A 67 -2.13 5.76 -30.24
CA VAL A 67 -1.57 6.65 -29.22
C VAL A 67 -0.31 7.31 -29.77
N PRO A 68 -0.33 8.64 -30.01
CA PRO A 68 0.86 9.39 -30.42
C PRO A 68 1.87 9.49 -29.28
N HIS A 69 3.16 9.35 -29.59
CA HIS A 69 4.23 9.53 -28.58
C HIS A 69 4.44 10.98 -28.12
N ASP A 70 3.83 11.96 -28.78
CA ASP A 70 3.95 13.38 -28.46
C ASP A 70 2.93 13.89 -27.43
N GLN A 71 2.09 13.00 -26.90
CA GLN A 71 1.12 13.31 -25.82
C GLN A 71 1.52 12.63 -24.50
N PRO A 72 2.51 13.18 -23.78
CA PRO A 72 3.10 12.51 -22.62
C PRO A 72 2.14 12.36 -21.43
N PHE A 73 1.11 13.19 -21.33
CA PHE A 73 0.12 13.12 -20.24
C PHE A 73 -1.14 12.32 -20.62
N LEU A 74 -1.20 11.74 -21.81
CA LEU A 74 -2.40 11.03 -22.26
C LEU A 74 -2.78 9.87 -21.32
N LEU A 75 -1.80 9.07 -20.86
CA LEU A 75 -2.10 7.96 -19.94
C LEU A 75 -2.69 8.42 -18.60
N PRO A 76 -2.11 9.37 -17.85
CA PRO A 76 -2.72 9.84 -16.60
C PRO A 76 -4.07 10.53 -16.81
N GLU A 77 -4.29 11.22 -17.94
CA GLU A 77 -5.56 11.85 -18.28
C GLU A 77 -6.64 10.78 -18.52
N ILE A 78 -6.37 9.77 -19.34
CA ILE A 78 -7.30 8.66 -19.58
C ILE A 78 -7.62 7.92 -18.27
N VAL A 79 -6.61 7.63 -17.45
CA VAL A 79 -6.80 6.95 -16.16
C VAL A 79 -7.67 7.79 -15.22
N SER A 80 -7.40 9.09 -15.11
CA SER A 80 -8.17 10.00 -14.27
C SER A 80 -9.63 10.08 -14.71
N GLU A 81 -9.88 10.22 -16.01
CA GLU A 81 -11.25 10.31 -16.55
C GLU A 81 -12.01 8.97 -16.45
N ALA A 82 -11.39 7.88 -16.88
CA ALA A 82 -12.04 6.57 -16.90
C ALA A 82 -12.39 6.05 -15.50
N LEU A 83 -11.55 6.34 -14.50
CA LEU A 83 -11.73 5.84 -13.14
C LEU A 83 -12.34 6.90 -12.19
N HIS A 84 -12.60 8.11 -12.66
CA HIS A 84 -13.06 9.25 -11.86
C HIS A 84 -12.19 9.47 -10.61
N VAL A 85 -10.85 9.49 -10.81
CA VAL A 85 -9.85 9.71 -9.77
C VAL A 85 -9.17 11.06 -9.94
N PRO A 86 -8.78 11.75 -8.85
CA PRO A 86 -8.15 13.06 -8.97
C PRO A 86 -6.81 12.97 -9.69
N MET A 87 -6.49 13.99 -10.48
CA MET A 87 -5.17 14.18 -11.09
C MET A 87 -4.61 15.52 -10.62
N PHE A 88 -3.40 15.49 -10.07
CA PHE A 88 -2.71 16.67 -9.59
C PHE A 88 -1.57 17.07 -10.53
N SER A 89 -1.39 18.37 -10.71
CA SER A 89 -0.26 18.93 -11.45
C SER A 89 0.85 19.29 -10.46
N ALA A 90 2.09 18.92 -10.78
CA ALA A 90 3.25 19.17 -9.95
C ALA A 90 4.45 19.68 -10.78
N SER A 91 5.40 20.31 -10.10
CA SER A 91 6.73 20.54 -10.65
C SER A 91 7.63 19.35 -10.34
N ALA A 92 8.39 18.86 -11.31
CA ALA A 92 9.38 17.82 -11.10
C ALA A 92 10.43 18.18 -10.04
N HIS A 93 10.73 19.47 -9.85
CA HIS A 93 11.65 19.96 -8.81
C HIS A 93 11.16 19.67 -7.38
N SER A 94 9.85 19.46 -7.19
CA SER A 94 9.31 19.05 -5.90
C SER A 94 9.55 17.57 -5.60
N MET A 95 9.93 16.76 -6.60
CA MET A 95 10.08 15.31 -6.47
C MET A 95 11.52 14.93 -6.21
N VAL A 96 11.79 14.37 -5.04
CA VAL A 96 13.13 14.00 -4.61
C VAL A 96 13.18 12.50 -4.32
N ARG A 97 13.94 11.77 -5.13
CA ARG A 97 14.26 10.38 -4.82
C ARG A 97 15.15 10.31 -3.58
N VAL A 98 14.79 9.47 -2.61
CA VAL A 98 15.62 9.16 -1.45
C VAL A 98 16.31 7.81 -1.71
N PRO A 99 17.63 7.78 -1.95
CA PRO A 99 18.26 6.64 -2.61
C PRO A 99 18.59 5.45 -1.68
N SER A 100 18.40 5.58 -0.36
CA SER A 100 18.79 4.49 0.56
C SER A 100 17.95 4.44 1.83
N PRO A 101 17.88 3.26 2.48
CA PRO A 101 17.23 3.08 3.79
C PRO A 101 17.70 4.07 4.87
N ARG A 102 19.01 4.34 4.94
CA ARG A 102 19.58 5.27 5.94
C ARG A 102 19.13 6.71 5.68
N GLN A 103 19.11 7.12 4.40
CA GLN A 103 18.63 8.44 4.03
C GLN A 103 17.11 8.57 4.23
N PHE A 104 16.35 7.50 4.01
CA PHE A 104 14.93 7.47 4.35
C PHE A 104 14.72 7.76 5.84
N TYR A 105 15.44 7.10 6.74
CA TYR A 105 15.33 7.35 8.17
C TYR A 105 15.74 8.78 8.56
N SER A 106 16.85 9.28 8.02
CA SER A 106 17.28 10.67 8.29
C SER A 106 16.27 11.69 7.75
N THR A 107 15.65 11.43 6.61
CA THR A 107 14.59 12.27 6.04
C THR A 107 13.36 12.28 6.94
N LEU A 108 12.91 11.11 7.42
CA LEU A 108 11.79 11.01 8.39
C LEU A 108 12.05 11.84 9.63
N ARG A 109 13.22 11.66 10.28
CA ARG A 109 13.59 12.42 11.48
C ARG A 109 13.58 13.93 11.22
N HIS A 110 14.17 14.37 10.13
CA HIS A 110 14.21 15.77 9.74
C HIS A 110 12.81 16.36 9.63
N HIS A 111 11.91 15.68 8.90
CA HIS A 111 10.55 16.17 8.65
C HIS A 111 9.68 16.14 9.91
N ILE A 112 9.80 15.12 10.78
CA ILE A 112 9.14 15.08 12.09
C ILE A 112 9.52 16.30 12.91
N MET A 113 10.82 16.60 12.99
CA MET A 113 11.29 17.72 13.80
C MET A 113 11.00 19.10 13.17
N LYS A 114 10.76 19.17 11.85
CA LYS A 114 10.46 20.40 11.12
C LYS A 114 8.95 20.71 11.07
N ALA A 115 8.07 19.71 11.06
CA ALA A 115 6.62 19.87 10.91
C ALA A 115 6.03 20.88 11.90
N GLN A 116 5.18 21.79 11.43
CA GLN A 116 4.60 22.88 12.23
C GLN A 116 3.12 22.66 12.55
N HIS A 117 2.36 22.04 11.64
CA HIS A 117 0.91 21.98 11.73
C HIS A 117 0.39 20.54 11.83
N ARG A 118 0.91 19.64 11.00
CA ARG A 118 0.40 18.25 10.96
C ARG A 118 1.47 17.23 10.58
N ILE A 119 1.38 16.07 11.21
CA ILE A 119 2.05 14.84 10.81
C ILE A 119 0.96 13.78 10.60
N PHE A 120 0.92 13.14 9.45
CA PHE A 120 -0.02 12.07 9.15
C PHE A 120 0.72 10.86 8.57
N ILE A 121 0.53 9.72 9.21
CA ILE A 121 1.27 8.49 8.95
C ILE A 121 0.28 7.35 8.72
N ALA A 122 0.35 6.72 7.54
CA ALA A 122 -0.22 5.40 7.34
C ALA A 122 0.93 4.41 7.18
N THR A 123 0.96 3.37 8.00
CA THR A 123 1.98 2.31 7.95
C THR A 123 1.39 0.99 8.43
N LEU A 124 1.93 -0.13 7.96
CA LEU A 124 1.50 -1.44 8.44
C LEU A 124 1.78 -1.61 9.94
N TYR A 125 2.97 -1.17 10.38
CA TYR A 125 3.40 -1.19 11.78
C TYR A 125 4.62 -0.29 11.97
N VAL A 126 4.90 0.06 13.22
CA VAL A 126 6.17 0.62 13.68
C VAL A 126 6.93 -0.49 14.41
N GLY A 127 8.22 -0.66 14.14
CA GLY A 127 9.04 -1.66 14.81
C GLY A 127 9.02 -1.43 16.34
N LYS A 128 8.87 -2.50 17.10
CA LYS A 128 8.78 -2.44 18.56
C LYS A 128 10.02 -1.86 19.26
N GLU A 129 11.13 -1.83 18.56
CA GLU A 129 12.41 -1.30 19.04
C GLU A 129 12.66 0.16 18.60
N GLU A 130 11.72 0.78 17.87
CA GLU A 130 11.88 2.12 17.29
C GLU A 130 11.55 3.22 18.33
N ARG A 131 12.11 3.11 19.55
CA ARG A 131 11.92 4.09 20.62
C ARG A 131 12.44 5.47 20.25
N GLU A 132 13.56 5.54 19.54
CA GLU A 132 14.11 6.80 19.04
C GLU A 132 13.08 7.54 18.16
N LEU A 133 12.39 6.84 17.26
CA LEU A 133 11.34 7.43 16.43
C LEU A 133 10.16 7.93 17.26
N ALA A 134 9.70 7.14 18.24
CA ALA A 134 8.64 7.53 19.15
C ALA A 134 9.06 8.75 19.99
N MET A 135 10.32 8.84 20.43
CA MET A 135 10.87 9.98 21.16
C MET A 135 10.88 11.26 20.29
N PHE A 136 11.25 11.16 19.00
CA PHE A 136 11.18 12.33 18.10
C PHE A 136 9.75 12.85 17.95
N LEU A 137 8.76 11.96 17.83
CA LEU A 137 7.34 12.36 17.80
C LEU A 137 6.93 13.02 19.11
N THR A 138 7.30 12.45 20.25
CA THR A 138 7.02 13.00 21.57
C THR A 138 7.60 14.41 21.72
N LYS A 139 8.88 14.61 21.39
CA LYS A 139 9.54 15.92 21.47
C LYS A 139 8.96 16.94 20.49
N ALA A 140 8.59 16.51 19.29
CA ALA A 140 7.95 17.39 18.31
C ALA A 140 6.60 17.92 18.81
N LEU A 141 5.77 17.06 19.41
CA LEU A 141 4.47 17.40 20.00
C LEU A 141 4.62 18.32 21.23
N ALA A 142 5.55 17.99 22.13
CA ALA A 142 5.81 18.80 23.31
C ALA A 142 6.23 20.25 22.96
N ARG A 143 7.04 20.42 21.93
CA ARG A 143 7.53 21.73 21.49
C ARG A 143 6.53 22.55 20.69
N ARG A 144 5.48 21.93 20.15
CA ARG A 144 4.51 22.59 19.24
C ARG A 144 3.09 22.22 19.61
N PRO A 145 2.42 22.99 20.50
CA PRO A 145 1.05 22.71 20.94
C PRO A 145 0.02 22.67 19.79
N GLN A 146 0.31 23.33 18.67
CA GLN A 146 -0.57 23.34 17.49
C GLN A 146 -0.36 22.13 16.56
N LEU A 147 0.70 21.34 16.74
CA LEU A 147 1.02 20.21 15.88
C LEU A 147 0.02 19.08 16.10
N GLN A 148 -0.61 18.63 15.03
CA GLN A 148 -1.52 17.48 15.01
C GLN A 148 -0.80 16.24 14.48
N LEU A 149 -0.97 15.10 15.15
CA LEU A 149 -0.42 13.81 14.75
C LEU A 149 -1.54 12.79 14.54
N THR A 150 -1.66 12.25 13.33
CA THR A 150 -2.53 11.12 13.04
C THR A 150 -1.68 9.93 12.60
N ILE A 151 -1.85 8.77 13.25
CA ILE A 151 -1.20 7.51 12.85
C ILE A 151 -2.25 6.43 12.64
N LEU A 152 -2.29 5.90 11.42
CA LEU A 152 -3.11 4.75 11.03
C LEU A 152 -2.22 3.52 10.84
N MET A 153 -2.43 2.47 11.62
CA MET A 153 -1.71 1.19 11.52
C MET A 153 -2.69 0.02 11.34
N ASP A 154 -2.15 -1.13 11.00
CA ASP A 154 -2.93 -2.38 11.00
C ASP A 154 -3.07 -2.95 12.42
N ALA A 155 -4.28 -3.32 12.81
CA ALA A 155 -4.56 -3.79 14.16
C ALA A 155 -3.84 -5.10 14.50
N MET A 156 -3.78 -6.05 13.55
CA MET A 156 -3.16 -7.36 13.79
C MET A 156 -1.64 -7.25 13.88
N ARG A 157 -1.06 -6.43 12.99
CA ARG A 157 0.40 -6.22 12.97
C ARG A 157 0.88 -5.37 14.14
N ALA A 158 0.16 -4.30 14.47
CA ALA A 158 0.56 -3.39 15.54
C ALA A 158 0.43 -4.01 16.93
N THR A 159 -0.39 -5.06 17.11
CA THR A 159 -0.59 -5.75 18.40
C THR A 159 0.00 -7.16 18.45
N ARG A 160 0.71 -7.60 17.40
CA ARG A 160 1.13 -9.01 17.21
C ARG A 160 1.89 -9.59 18.39
N GLU A 161 2.83 -8.84 18.94
CA GLU A 161 3.75 -9.27 19.99
C GLU A 161 3.14 -9.18 21.40
N SER A 162 2.09 -8.38 21.56
CA SER A 162 1.41 -8.21 22.86
C SER A 162 0.51 -9.42 23.18
N PRO A 163 0.34 -9.76 24.44
CA PRO A 163 0.93 -9.17 25.66
C PRO A 163 2.33 -9.72 26.02
N GLN A 164 2.88 -10.66 25.28
CA GLN A 164 4.14 -11.37 25.63
C GLN A 164 5.37 -10.47 25.55
N SER A 165 5.34 -9.44 24.68
CA SER A 165 6.41 -8.43 24.57
C SER A 165 5.86 -7.12 24.05
N ALA A 166 6.71 -6.07 24.02
CA ALA A 166 6.38 -4.80 23.40
C ALA A 166 5.92 -4.99 21.94
N SER A 167 5.04 -4.12 21.51
CA SER A 167 4.46 -4.07 20.15
C SER A 167 4.41 -2.63 19.65
N SER A 168 4.04 -2.40 18.40
CA SER A 168 3.82 -1.03 17.89
C SER A 168 2.77 -0.28 18.74
N ALA A 169 1.72 -1.00 19.15
CA ALA A 169 0.65 -0.41 19.95
C ALA A 169 1.16 0.04 21.35
N SER A 170 1.90 -0.80 22.07
CA SER A 170 2.49 -0.41 23.36
C SER A 170 3.53 0.70 23.20
N LEU A 171 4.31 0.68 22.11
CA LEU A 171 5.32 1.70 21.81
C LEU A 171 4.72 3.10 21.69
N LEU A 172 3.53 3.23 21.10
CA LEU A 172 2.96 4.53 20.72
C LEU A 172 1.77 4.97 21.56
N SER A 173 1.12 4.06 22.31
CA SER A 173 -0.14 4.37 23.01
C SER A 173 -0.05 5.56 23.96
N HIS A 174 1.11 5.79 24.60
CA HIS A 174 1.34 6.90 25.52
C HIS A 174 1.18 8.27 24.87
N LEU A 175 1.43 8.40 23.55
CA LEU A 175 1.33 9.68 22.83
C LEU A 175 -0.09 10.24 22.91
N ALA A 176 -1.12 9.40 22.72
CA ALA A 176 -2.51 9.85 22.78
C ALA A 176 -2.93 10.36 24.16
N SER A 177 -2.36 9.78 25.24
CA SER A 177 -2.66 10.23 26.62
C SER A 177 -1.79 11.40 27.06
N MET A 178 -0.56 11.53 26.55
CA MET A 178 0.27 12.71 26.81
C MET A 178 -0.28 13.96 26.13
N PHE A 179 -0.79 13.81 24.91
CA PHE A 179 -1.20 14.91 24.03
C PHE A 179 -2.61 14.66 23.46
N PRO A 180 -3.66 14.63 24.33
CA PRO A 180 -5.01 14.21 23.93
C PRO A 180 -5.64 15.12 22.85
N ASP A 181 -5.27 16.39 22.82
CA ASP A 181 -5.79 17.37 21.85
C ASP A 181 -4.98 17.42 20.54
N GLN A 182 -3.87 16.68 20.47
CA GLN A 182 -2.95 16.72 19.33
C GLN A 182 -2.83 15.37 18.61
N VAL A 183 -3.18 14.25 19.26
CA VAL A 183 -2.82 12.91 18.76
C VAL A 183 -4.03 12.02 18.55
N ASP A 184 -4.17 11.49 17.34
CA ASP A 184 -5.13 10.45 16.98
C ASP A 184 -4.40 9.19 16.49
N LEU A 185 -4.43 8.12 17.27
CA LEU A 185 -3.83 6.83 16.94
C LEU A 185 -4.92 5.82 16.62
N ARG A 186 -4.87 5.27 15.39
CA ARG A 186 -5.90 4.39 14.87
C ARG A 186 -5.34 3.06 14.38
N LEU A 187 -6.07 1.98 14.69
CA LEU A 187 -5.76 0.63 14.29
C LEU A 187 -6.89 0.07 13.41
N TYR A 188 -6.60 -0.07 12.12
CA TYR A 188 -7.54 -0.63 11.15
C TYR A 188 -7.63 -2.15 11.31
N ALA A 189 -8.85 -2.66 11.44
CA ALA A 189 -9.12 -4.10 11.47
C ALA A 189 -9.90 -4.50 10.22
N THR A 190 -9.36 -5.46 9.47
CA THR A 190 -10.04 -5.97 8.28
C THR A 190 -11.39 -6.61 8.62
N PRO A 191 -12.46 -6.34 7.84
CA PRO A 191 -13.78 -6.91 8.10
C PRO A 191 -13.90 -8.41 7.79
N VAL A 192 -12.90 -9.00 7.12
CA VAL A 192 -12.95 -10.42 6.68
C VAL A 192 -12.63 -11.39 7.79
N LEU A 193 -11.83 -10.99 8.78
CA LEU A 193 -11.47 -11.86 9.89
C LEU A 193 -12.44 -11.71 11.06
N ARG A 194 -13.18 -12.78 11.33
CA ARG A 194 -13.93 -12.90 12.59
C ARG A 194 -12.94 -13.20 13.72
N PRO A 195 -12.76 -12.29 14.70
CA PRO A 195 -12.02 -12.61 15.92
C PRO A 195 -12.62 -13.86 16.55
N ASN A 196 -11.78 -14.82 16.95
CA ASN A 196 -12.21 -16.08 17.58
C ASN A 196 -12.98 -17.09 16.72
N SER A 197 -12.98 -16.98 15.38
CA SER A 197 -13.47 -18.07 14.55
C SER A 197 -12.58 -19.31 14.72
N ILE A 198 -13.17 -20.53 14.59
CA ILE A 198 -12.42 -21.79 14.65
C ILE A 198 -11.27 -21.76 13.63
N ALA A 199 -11.50 -21.20 12.44
CA ALA A 199 -10.48 -20.98 11.42
C ALA A 199 -9.34 -20.10 11.91
N SER A 200 -9.62 -18.96 12.59
CA SER A 200 -8.58 -18.05 13.10
C SER A 200 -7.72 -18.67 14.20
N ARG A 201 -8.28 -19.61 14.98
CA ARG A 201 -7.56 -20.36 16.02
C ARG A 201 -6.66 -21.45 15.46
N ILE A 202 -7.12 -22.15 14.41
CA ILE A 202 -6.39 -23.26 13.78
C ILE A 202 -5.26 -22.74 12.90
N ILE A 203 -5.47 -21.65 12.16
CA ILE A 203 -4.56 -21.13 11.16
C ILE A 203 -3.37 -20.38 11.79
N GLY A 204 -3.53 -19.85 13.00
CA GLY A 204 -2.49 -19.14 13.75
C GLY A 204 -2.32 -17.66 13.33
N LYS A 205 -1.78 -16.84 14.25
CA LYS A 205 -1.73 -15.37 14.13
C LYS A 205 -1.09 -14.88 12.82
N ARG A 206 -0.03 -15.52 12.33
CA ARG A 206 0.67 -15.10 11.10
C ARG A 206 -0.10 -15.39 9.81
N PHE A 207 -0.90 -16.43 9.76
CA PHE A 207 -1.71 -16.75 8.58
C PHE A 207 -2.99 -15.92 8.51
N ASN A 208 -3.49 -15.45 9.66
CA ASN A 208 -4.61 -14.52 9.71
C ASN A 208 -4.29 -13.19 9.01
N GLU A 209 -3.02 -12.79 8.97
CA GLU A 209 -2.56 -11.61 8.21
C GLU A 209 -2.71 -11.76 6.69
N GLY A 210 -2.87 -12.96 6.17
CA GLY A 210 -3.17 -13.20 4.75
C GLY A 210 -4.56 -12.74 4.30
N PHE A 211 -5.49 -12.46 5.24
CA PHE A 211 -6.86 -12.04 4.92
C PHE A 211 -7.06 -10.53 4.79
N GLY A 212 -5.98 -9.77 4.73
CA GLY A 212 -5.97 -8.35 4.44
C GLY A 212 -5.50 -7.49 5.61
N LEU A 213 -4.76 -6.48 5.27
CA LEU A 213 -4.09 -5.57 6.19
C LEU A 213 -4.24 -4.13 5.72
N GLN A 214 -4.17 -3.18 6.65
CA GLN A 214 -3.82 -1.82 6.30
C GLN A 214 -2.35 -1.80 5.84
N HIS A 215 -2.14 -1.71 4.54
CA HIS A 215 -0.81 -1.90 3.95
C HIS A 215 -0.28 -0.65 3.25
N MET A 216 -0.98 0.50 3.30
CA MET A 216 -0.47 1.78 2.81
C MET A 216 0.78 2.21 3.58
N LYS A 217 1.69 2.90 2.89
CA LYS A 217 2.86 3.57 3.47
C LYS A 217 2.94 4.97 2.90
N VAL A 218 2.32 5.89 3.65
CA VAL A 218 2.25 7.32 3.36
C VAL A 218 2.71 8.07 4.60
N TYR A 219 3.68 8.93 4.46
CA TYR A 219 4.26 9.71 5.55
C TYR A 219 4.21 11.19 5.18
N GLY A 220 3.32 11.93 5.81
CA GLY A 220 3.10 13.35 5.51
C GLY A 220 3.53 14.26 6.65
N PHE A 221 4.08 15.42 6.31
CA PHE A 221 4.62 16.43 7.21
C PHE A 221 4.28 17.81 6.64
N ASP A 222 3.26 18.46 7.18
CA ASP A 222 2.64 19.65 6.60
C ASP A 222 2.22 19.39 5.13
N ASP A 223 2.90 19.99 4.16
CA ASP A 223 2.64 19.81 2.73
C ASP A 223 3.66 18.90 2.02
N ASP A 224 4.61 18.33 2.77
CA ASP A 224 5.58 17.34 2.29
C ASP A 224 5.04 15.91 2.48
N VAL A 225 5.23 15.05 1.49
CA VAL A 225 4.77 13.65 1.54
C VAL A 225 5.87 12.70 1.07
N ILE A 226 6.13 11.64 1.83
CA ILE A 226 6.91 10.49 1.37
C ILE A 226 5.96 9.35 1.03
N ILE A 227 6.03 8.86 -0.22
CA ILE A 227 5.38 7.63 -0.67
C ILE A 227 6.41 6.52 -0.85
N THR A 228 6.09 5.31 -0.38
CA THR A 228 7.05 4.20 -0.36
C THR A 228 6.37 2.85 -0.17
N GLY A 229 7.13 1.74 -0.35
CA GLY A 229 6.75 0.40 0.08
C GLY A 229 7.22 0.05 1.51
N ALA A 230 8.05 0.87 2.14
CA ALA A 230 8.73 0.60 3.40
C ALA A 230 7.87 0.88 4.64
N ASN A 231 7.94 -0.01 5.64
CA ASN A 231 7.40 0.24 6.97
C ASN A 231 8.40 1.01 7.86
N LEU A 232 7.97 1.43 9.03
CA LEU A 232 8.81 2.13 10.02
C LEU A 232 9.47 1.11 10.96
N SER A 233 10.51 0.43 10.48
CA SER A 233 11.29 -0.47 11.34
C SER A 233 12.74 -0.57 10.88
N ARG A 234 13.61 -0.98 11.81
CA ARG A 234 15.07 -1.04 11.67
C ARG A 234 15.53 -1.70 10.36
N ASP A 235 14.86 -2.78 9.92
CA ASP A 235 15.19 -3.43 8.65
C ASP A 235 15.11 -2.45 7.49
N TYR A 236 14.01 -1.68 7.42
CA TYR A 236 13.77 -0.66 6.39
C TYR A 236 14.59 0.61 6.56
N PHE A 237 15.25 0.77 7.70
CA PHE A 237 16.19 1.88 7.96
C PHE A 237 17.65 1.48 7.70
N THR A 238 17.92 0.19 7.45
CA THR A 238 19.31 -0.33 7.35
C THR A 238 19.57 -1.16 6.12
N ARG A 239 18.96 -2.34 5.99
CA ARG A 239 19.36 -3.39 5.03
C ARG A 239 18.22 -3.96 4.19
N ARG A 240 17.04 -3.35 4.21
CA ARG A 240 15.93 -3.74 3.34
C ARG A 240 15.75 -2.68 2.28
N MET A 241 16.08 -3.03 1.03
CA MET A 241 15.96 -2.12 -0.09
C MET A 241 14.48 -1.91 -0.46
N ASP A 242 14.09 -0.65 -0.56
CA ASP A 242 12.76 -0.23 -1.02
C ASP A 242 12.86 1.08 -1.80
N ARG A 243 11.76 1.52 -2.39
CA ARG A 243 11.63 2.81 -3.08
C ARG A 243 11.12 3.88 -2.14
N TYR A 244 11.69 5.06 -2.25
CA TYR A 244 11.27 6.21 -1.46
C TYR A 244 11.22 7.45 -2.34
N LEU A 245 10.06 8.09 -2.44
CA LEU A 245 9.88 9.35 -3.15
C LEU A 245 9.32 10.40 -2.19
N LEU A 246 10.07 11.47 -1.98
CA LEU A 246 9.63 12.65 -1.26
C LEU A 246 9.06 13.65 -2.27
N ILE A 247 7.83 14.07 -2.07
CA ILE A 247 7.13 15.13 -2.81
C ILE A 247 7.01 16.32 -1.86
N ARG A 248 7.73 17.39 -2.17
CA ARG A 248 7.83 18.59 -1.31
C ARG A 248 6.81 19.64 -1.69
N GLU A 249 6.29 20.33 -0.67
CA GLU A 249 5.48 21.54 -0.81
C GLU A 249 4.28 21.37 -1.76
N HIS A 250 3.71 20.16 -1.77
CA HIS A 250 2.58 19.85 -2.66
C HIS A 250 1.27 19.74 -1.87
N LYS A 251 0.76 20.89 -1.43
CA LYS A 251 -0.43 21.02 -0.58
C LYS A 251 -1.65 20.23 -1.09
N PRO A 252 -2.03 20.24 -2.40
CA PRO A 252 -3.21 19.51 -2.86
C PRO A 252 -3.11 18.00 -2.65
N LEU A 253 -1.95 17.38 -2.95
CA LEU A 253 -1.73 15.96 -2.73
C LEU A 253 -1.65 15.62 -1.24
N ALA A 254 -0.95 16.45 -0.45
CA ALA A 254 -0.86 16.27 1.00
C ALA A 254 -2.25 16.33 1.65
N ASN A 255 -3.11 17.25 1.24
CA ASN A 255 -4.50 17.33 1.70
C ASN A 255 -5.33 16.10 1.31
N TYR A 256 -5.20 15.62 0.06
CA TYR A 256 -5.87 14.40 -0.39
C TYR A 256 -5.48 13.18 0.47
N LEU A 257 -4.18 12.96 0.64
CA LEU A 257 -3.67 11.80 1.39
C LEU A 257 -3.98 11.91 2.89
N HIS A 258 -3.92 13.09 3.47
CA HIS A 258 -4.33 13.32 4.85
C HIS A 258 -5.82 13.04 5.03
N ALA A 259 -6.69 13.59 4.17
CA ALA A 259 -8.12 13.36 4.22
C ALA A 259 -8.48 11.86 4.03
N LEU A 260 -7.74 11.13 3.17
CA LEU A 260 -7.88 9.67 3.04
C LEU A 260 -7.57 8.94 4.34
N ILE A 261 -6.45 9.30 5.00
CA ILE A 261 -6.06 8.68 6.28
C ILE A 261 -7.09 8.98 7.35
N LEU A 262 -7.59 10.21 7.44
CA LEU A 262 -8.67 10.59 8.37
C LEU A 262 -9.95 9.82 8.10
N LEU A 263 -10.33 9.64 6.84
CA LEU A 263 -11.50 8.86 6.47
C LEU A 263 -11.37 7.40 6.92
N LEU A 264 -10.23 6.76 6.67
CA LEU A 264 -9.97 5.38 7.11
C LEU A 264 -9.87 5.27 8.64
N SER A 265 -9.38 6.30 9.31
CA SER A 265 -9.30 6.39 10.76
C SER A 265 -10.69 6.30 11.42
N ARG A 266 -11.73 6.85 10.79
CA ARG A 266 -13.13 6.74 11.25
C ARG A 266 -13.66 5.30 11.25
N PHE A 267 -13.10 4.45 10.41
CA PHE A 267 -13.43 3.02 10.32
C PHE A 267 -12.44 2.14 11.08
N SER A 268 -11.67 2.72 12.02
CA SER A 268 -10.59 2.08 12.77
C SER A 268 -10.76 2.25 14.28
N TYR A 269 -10.18 1.36 15.06
CA TYR A 269 -10.18 1.45 16.52
C TYR A 269 -9.24 2.56 17.01
N ALA A 270 -9.66 3.33 18.00
CA ALA A 270 -8.77 4.20 18.75
C ALA A 270 -7.81 3.36 19.61
N LEU A 271 -6.53 3.72 19.59
CA LEU A 271 -5.50 3.14 20.47
C LEU A 271 -5.33 4.02 21.70
N LEU A 272 -5.62 3.49 22.87
CA LEU A 272 -5.57 4.21 24.14
C LEU A 272 -4.51 3.58 25.05
N TYR A 273 -3.82 4.42 25.81
CA TYR A 273 -2.92 4.01 26.88
C TYR A 273 -3.71 3.46 28.07
N ASP A 274 -3.20 2.38 28.68
CA ASP A 274 -3.81 1.70 29.83
C ASP A 274 -2.75 1.33 30.88
N GLY A 275 -1.66 2.09 30.88
CA GLY A 275 -0.55 1.94 31.85
C GLY A 275 -0.67 2.86 33.05
N ASP A 276 0.43 2.99 33.84
CA ASP A 276 0.50 3.80 35.02
C ASP A 276 0.44 5.31 34.72
N PRO A 277 -0.58 6.04 35.21
CA PRO A 277 -0.69 7.49 35.01
C PRO A 277 0.45 8.29 35.65
N SER A 278 1.04 7.79 36.73
CA SER A 278 2.13 8.48 37.46
C SER A 278 3.41 8.46 36.62
N LEU A 279 3.73 7.32 35.99
CA LEU A 279 4.84 7.19 35.03
C LEU A 279 4.64 8.10 33.83
N LEU A 280 3.42 8.12 33.26
CA LEU A 280 3.07 9.00 32.15
C LEU A 280 3.33 10.47 32.47
N SER A 281 2.86 10.92 33.65
CA SER A 281 3.01 12.31 34.11
C SER A 281 4.48 12.66 34.38
N HIS A 282 5.24 11.75 34.98
CA HIS A 282 6.67 11.93 35.25
C HIS A 282 7.44 12.10 33.94
N VAL A 283 7.26 11.19 32.95
CA VAL A 283 7.94 11.27 31.65
C VAL A 283 7.53 12.54 30.91
N LYS A 284 6.24 12.92 30.94
CA LYS A 284 5.78 14.16 30.30
C LYS A 284 6.48 15.41 30.87
N GLY A 285 6.71 15.45 32.16
CA GLY A 285 7.37 16.58 32.86
C GLY A 285 8.87 16.70 32.54
N HIS A 286 9.53 15.63 32.10
CA HIS A 286 10.98 15.57 31.87
C HIS A 286 11.39 15.22 30.45
N ILE A 287 10.46 15.27 29.50
CA ILE A 287 10.65 14.73 28.13
C ILE A 287 11.81 15.40 27.36
N GLU A 288 12.10 16.66 27.62
CA GLU A 288 13.20 17.37 26.94
C GLU A 288 14.57 16.85 27.37
N ASP A 289 14.73 16.44 28.62
CA ASP A 289 15.98 15.97 29.20
C ASP A 289 16.17 14.45 29.03
N MET A 290 15.12 13.72 28.62
CA MET A 290 15.17 12.27 28.42
C MET A 290 15.66 11.90 27.03
N ASP A 291 16.29 10.74 26.95
CA ASP A 291 16.57 10.03 25.70
C ASP A 291 15.74 8.73 25.60
N ASP A 292 15.82 8.06 24.46
CA ASP A 292 15.05 6.84 24.17
C ASP A 292 15.55 5.60 24.94
N SER A 293 16.68 5.70 25.66
CA SER A 293 17.26 4.66 26.51
C SER A 293 16.96 4.85 28.00
N SER A 294 16.38 6.00 28.39
CA SER A 294 16.00 6.28 29.77
C SER A 294 15.03 5.22 30.32
N SER A 295 15.27 4.71 31.54
CA SER A 295 14.51 3.58 32.11
C SER A 295 13.00 3.82 32.12
N ASP A 296 12.59 5.01 32.49
CA ASP A 296 11.17 5.39 32.60
C ASP A 296 10.52 5.49 31.21
N TYR A 297 11.24 6.01 30.22
CA TYR A 297 10.75 6.01 28.83
C TYR A 297 10.67 4.60 28.27
N VAL A 298 11.67 3.75 28.51
CA VAL A 298 11.63 2.33 28.13
C VAL A 298 10.44 1.60 28.77
N GLN A 299 10.14 1.85 30.06
CA GLN A 299 9.00 1.29 30.75
C GLN A 299 7.69 1.81 30.14
N LEU A 300 7.58 3.11 29.90
CA LEU A 300 6.41 3.76 29.30
C LEU A 300 6.07 3.15 27.92
N THR A 301 7.06 2.93 27.06
CA THR A 301 6.90 2.34 25.72
C THR A 301 6.54 0.85 25.72
N ARG A 302 6.49 0.22 26.88
CA ARG A 302 6.07 -1.18 27.09
C ARG A 302 4.77 -1.31 27.87
N SER A 303 4.15 -0.19 28.22
CA SER A 303 2.93 -0.14 29.02
C SER A 303 1.75 -0.82 28.32
N ALA A 304 0.74 -1.16 29.10
CA ALA A 304 -0.51 -1.70 28.62
C ALA A 304 -1.25 -0.67 27.76
N PHE A 305 -2.06 -1.18 26.84
CA PHE A 305 -2.94 -0.39 25.98
C PHE A 305 -4.27 -1.10 25.79
N ARG A 306 -5.27 -0.35 25.35
CA ARG A 306 -6.57 -0.90 24.96
C ARG A 306 -7.01 -0.32 23.60
N LEU A 307 -7.84 -1.09 22.91
CA LEU A 307 -8.49 -0.65 21.68
C LEU A 307 -9.93 -0.27 22.00
N HIS A 308 -10.34 0.89 21.54
CA HIS A 308 -11.68 1.41 21.76
C HIS A 308 -12.34 1.73 20.42
N TRP A 309 -13.58 1.31 20.25
CA TRP A 309 -14.41 1.70 19.11
C TRP A 309 -15.31 2.86 19.54
N ASP A 310 -15.03 4.04 19.01
CA ASP A 310 -15.73 5.28 19.31
C ASP A 310 -16.66 5.75 18.18
N GLY A 311 -16.80 4.94 17.11
CA GLY A 311 -17.59 5.31 15.95
C GLY A 311 -16.86 6.25 14.98
N GLY A 312 -15.58 6.48 15.21
CA GLY A 312 -14.75 7.42 14.47
C GLY A 312 -14.52 8.75 15.20
N SER A 313 -13.41 9.39 14.92
CA SER A 313 -13.05 10.67 15.55
C SER A 313 -13.67 11.86 14.81
N ASP A 314 -14.32 12.74 15.52
CA ASP A 314 -14.81 14.03 15.00
C ASP A 314 -13.72 15.13 15.06
N LEU A 315 -12.58 14.85 15.69
CA LEU A 315 -11.57 15.86 16.07
C LEU A 315 -10.88 16.60 14.92
N LEU A 316 -10.92 16.10 13.69
CA LEU A 316 -10.12 16.66 12.59
C LEU A 316 -10.90 16.98 11.31
N LEU A 317 -12.23 17.11 11.38
CA LEU A 317 -13.07 17.24 10.19
C LEU A 317 -13.60 18.64 9.94
N ALA A 318 -13.05 19.63 10.63
CA ALA A 318 -13.62 20.98 10.65
C ALA A 318 -13.59 21.72 9.29
N GLU A 319 -12.85 21.25 8.29
CA GLU A 319 -12.69 22.04 7.06
C GLU A 319 -13.17 21.40 5.74
N ASP A 320 -13.42 20.08 5.65
CA ASP A 320 -13.62 19.44 4.35
C ASP A 320 -14.78 18.44 4.21
N THR A 321 -15.59 18.23 5.22
CA THR A 321 -16.71 17.29 5.12
C THR A 321 -18.05 17.94 5.41
N ASP A 322 -18.63 18.47 4.37
CA ASP A 322 -20.04 18.87 4.31
C ASP A 322 -20.95 17.64 4.18
N GLY A 323 -20.79 16.69 5.06
CA GLY A 323 -21.56 15.47 5.05
C GLY A 323 -21.27 14.62 6.27
N THR A 324 -22.18 14.63 7.21
CA THR A 324 -22.31 13.63 8.30
C THR A 324 -22.31 12.23 7.70
N ILE A 325 -21.11 11.62 7.58
CA ILE A 325 -21.02 10.18 7.41
C ILE A 325 -21.45 9.60 8.75
N ALA A 326 -22.71 9.19 8.84
CA ALA A 326 -23.21 8.46 9.98
C ALA A 326 -22.44 7.12 10.06
N THR A 327 -21.33 7.12 10.74
CA THR A 327 -20.69 5.89 11.21
C THR A 327 -21.61 5.34 12.28
N ALA A 328 -22.64 4.62 11.86
CA ALA A 328 -23.59 4.02 12.77
C ALA A 328 -22.82 3.09 13.71
N GLY A 329 -22.49 3.52 14.90
CA GLY A 329 -21.92 2.92 16.09
C GLY A 329 -21.58 1.43 16.16
N LEU A 330 -21.26 0.79 15.03
CA LEU A 330 -21.05 -0.64 14.89
C LEU A 330 -19.55 -0.93 14.84
N CYS A 331 -19.06 -1.59 15.89
CA CYS A 331 -17.69 -2.08 15.96
C CYS A 331 -17.39 -3.08 14.81
N PRO A 332 -16.29 -2.94 14.03
CA PRO A 332 -15.94 -3.84 12.93
C PRO A 332 -15.81 -5.31 13.32
N SER A 333 -15.57 -5.60 14.60
CA SER A 333 -15.43 -6.97 15.12
C SER A 333 -16.74 -7.59 15.59
N THR A 334 -17.84 -6.86 15.61
CA THR A 334 -19.15 -7.40 16.02
C THR A 334 -19.84 -8.11 14.84
N ARG A 335 -20.71 -9.10 15.16
CA ARG A 335 -21.46 -9.84 14.15
C ARG A 335 -22.33 -8.91 13.28
N ALA A 336 -22.88 -7.85 13.86
CA ALA A 336 -23.69 -6.86 13.17
C ALA A 336 -22.88 -6.05 12.14
N CYS A 337 -21.62 -5.73 12.42
CA CYS A 337 -20.69 -5.08 11.49
C CYS A 337 -20.30 -5.96 10.32
N LEU A 338 -20.19 -7.26 10.57
CA LEU A 338 -19.84 -8.22 9.53
C LEU A 338 -20.98 -8.45 8.54
N GLU A 339 -22.21 -8.11 8.91
CA GLU A 339 -23.38 -8.51 8.15
C GLU A 339 -23.86 -7.48 7.12
N THR A 340 -23.49 -6.18 7.13
CA THR A 340 -23.81 -5.30 5.99
C THR A 340 -23.48 -3.81 6.18
N ASN A 341 -23.70 -3.22 7.38
CA ASN A 341 -23.73 -1.76 7.47
C ASN A 341 -22.35 -1.08 7.47
N TRP A 342 -21.36 -1.61 8.21
CA TRP A 342 -20.03 -1.01 8.25
C TRP A 342 -19.34 -1.06 6.87
N ARG A 343 -19.36 -2.22 6.19
CA ARG A 343 -18.72 -2.38 4.88
C ARG A 343 -19.39 -1.47 3.84
N SER A 344 -20.71 -1.44 3.77
CA SER A 344 -21.43 -0.59 2.82
C SER A 344 -21.20 0.89 3.11
N SER A 345 -21.20 1.30 4.39
CA SER A 345 -20.91 2.68 4.79
C SER A 345 -19.47 3.08 4.43
N ALA A 346 -18.48 2.23 4.72
CA ALA A 346 -17.10 2.48 4.36
C ALA A 346 -16.90 2.55 2.83
N THR A 347 -17.52 1.64 2.08
CA THR A 347 -17.49 1.65 0.61
C THR A 347 -18.09 2.94 0.06
N GLN A 348 -19.29 3.32 0.51
CA GLN A 348 -19.97 4.55 0.07
C GLN A 348 -19.12 5.79 0.39
N ALA A 349 -18.62 5.87 1.61
CA ALA A 349 -17.77 6.99 2.04
C ALA A 349 -16.50 7.14 1.19
N LEU A 350 -15.86 6.03 0.82
CA LEU A 350 -14.69 6.04 -0.06
C LEU A 350 -15.03 6.40 -1.51
N GLN A 351 -16.17 5.95 -2.01
CA GLN A 351 -16.68 6.34 -3.35
C GLN A 351 -16.99 7.83 -3.39
N ASP A 352 -17.71 8.34 -2.39
CA ASP A 352 -18.03 9.77 -2.27
C ASP A 352 -16.77 10.62 -2.11
N PHE A 353 -15.79 10.14 -1.33
CA PHE A 353 -14.49 10.77 -1.18
C PHE A 353 -13.78 10.88 -2.54
N THR A 354 -13.65 9.77 -3.27
CA THR A 354 -12.98 9.74 -4.58
C THR A 354 -13.65 10.69 -5.55
N MET A 355 -15.00 10.65 -5.66
CA MET A 355 -15.75 11.50 -6.57
C MET A 355 -15.59 12.98 -6.24
N ARG A 356 -15.69 13.37 -4.96
CA ARG A 356 -15.50 14.78 -4.54
C ARG A 356 -14.10 15.28 -4.88
N TRP A 357 -13.07 14.48 -4.69
CA TRP A 357 -11.71 14.87 -5.03
C TRP A 357 -11.47 14.91 -6.54
N TYR A 358 -12.10 14.02 -7.31
CA TYR A 358 -12.08 14.09 -8.77
C TYR A 358 -12.70 15.39 -9.28
N GLU A 359 -13.91 15.73 -8.84
CA GLU A 359 -14.59 16.96 -9.24
C GLU A 359 -13.82 18.21 -8.81
N ARG A 360 -13.26 18.22 -7.60
CA ARG A 360 -12.42 19.32 -7.11
C ARG A 360 -11.16 19.50 -7.97
N ALA A 361 -10.46 18.41 -8.29
CA ALA A 361 -9.27 18.45 -9.14
C ALA A 361 -9.60 18.90 -10.57
N LYS A 362 -10.74 18.46 -11.11
CA LYS A 362 -11.24 18.86 -12.44
C LYS A 362 -11.61 20.34 -12.51
N ALA A 363 -12.22 20.89 -11.46
CA ALA A 363 -12.61 22.30 -11.38
C ALA A 363 -11.38 23.24 -11.23
N GLN A 364 -10.34 22.75 -10.59
CA GLN A 364 -9.06 23.46 -10.51
C GLN A 364 -8.30 23.17 -11.81
N ARG A 365 -8.39 24.09 -12.81
CA ARG A 365 -7.59 23.94 -14.05
C ARG A 365 -6.16 23.54 -13.68
N PRO A 366 -5.58 22.52 -14.37
CA PRO A 366 -4.23 22.06 -14.04
C PRO A 366 -3.27 23.26 -14.06
N ALA A 367 -2.67 23.54 -12.91
CA ALA A 367 -1.60 24.52 -12.83
C ALA A 367 -0.51 24.11 -13.83
N SER A 368 0.24 25.08 -14.34
CA SER A 368 1.38 24.86 -15.23
C SER A 368 2.43 24.00 -14.50
N GLY A 369 2.42 22.69 -14.71
CA GLY A 369 3.40 21.76 -14.16
C GLY A 369 3.84 20.77 -15.22
N ASP A 370 5.07 20.35 -15.15
CA ASP A 370 5.71 19.39 -16.06
C ASP A 370 5.46 17.92 -15.64
N THR A 371 4.67 17.70 -14.60
CA THR A 371 4.42 16.40 -14.01
C THR A 371 2.96 16.25 -13.60
N ARG A 372 2.41 15.04 -13.79
CA ARG A 372 1.05 14.65 -13.36
C ARG A 372 1.13 13.52 -12.35
N ILE A 373 0.29 13.60 -11.32
CA ILE A 373 0.17 12.60 -10.25
C ILE A 373 -1.27 12.16 -10.16
N VAL A 374 -1.52 10.86 -10.30
CA VAL A 374 -2.84 10.24 -10.13
C VAL A 374 -2.76 9.25 -8.98
N PRO A 375 -3.35 9.53 -7.81
CA PRO A 375 -3.48 8.55 -6.73
C PRO A 375 -4.43 7.43 -7.12
N LEU A 376 -4.02 6.19 -6.85
CA LEU A 376 -4.79 4.98 -7.12
C LEU A 376 -4.93 4.18 -5.84
N LEU A 377 -6.16 3.93 -5.44
CA LEU A 377 -6.49 3.17 -4.23
C LEU A 377 -6.83 1.73 -4.60
N GLN A 378 -6.38 0.79 -3.77
CA GLN A 378 -6.74 -0.62 -3.88
C GLN A 378 -7.21 -1.12 -2.52
N LEU A 379 -8.51 -1.21 -2.34
CA LEU A 379 -9.20 -1.71 -1.15
C LEU A 379 -10.27 -2.71 -1.61
N GLY A 380 -9.84 -3.85 -2.14
CA GLY A 380 -10.73 -4.82 -2.79
C GLY A 380 -11.86 -5.31 -1.88
N GLN A 381 -11.64 -5.35 -0.57
CA GLN A 381 -12.67 -5.68 0.43
C GLN A 381 -13.80 -4.63 0.51
N LEU A 382 -13.51 -3.40 0.13
CA LEU A 382 -14.44 -2.27 0.12
C LEU A 382 -14.84 -1.87 -1.31
N ALA A 383 -14.64 -2.78 -2.28
CA ALA A 383 -14.96 -2.58 -3.70
C ALA A 383 -14.34 -1.30 -4.31
N ILE A 384 -13.18 -0.90 -3.84
CA ILE A 384 -12.33 0.15 -4.42
C ILE A 384 -11.14 -0.53 -5.07
N THR A 385 -11.06 -0.50 -6.42
CA THR A 385 -10.14 -1.31 -7.22
C THR A 385 -9.35 -0.48 -8.25
N GLN A 386 -9.11 0.80 -7.96
CA GLN A 386 -8.57 1.78 -8.90
C GLN A 386 -7.21 1.37 -9.48
N GLU A 387 -6.31 0.79 -8.67
CA GLU A 387 -5.02 0.32 -9.17
C GLU A 387 -5.19 -0.83 -10.17
N THR A 388 -6.03 -1.81 -9.85
CA THR A 388 -6.27 -2.94 -10.76
C THR A 388 -7.15 -2.58 -11.95
N ASP A 389 -8.08 -1.63 -11.81
CA ASP A 389 -8.89 -1.13 -12.92
C ASP A 389 -8.07 -0.30 -13.93
N MET A 390 -6.94 0.27 -13.50
CA MET A 390 -5.97 0.90 -14.41
C MET A 390 -5.32 -0.13 -15.36
N ILE A 391 -5.18 -1.41 -14.99
CA ILE A 391 -4.42 -2.39 -15.78
C ILE A 391 -5.00 -2.66 -17.16
N PRO A 392 -6.33 -2.83 -17.37
CA PRO A 392 -6.91 -2.88 -18.70
C PRO A 392 -6.62 -1.63 -19.55
N ILE A 393 -6.71 -0.43 -18.94
CA ILE A 393 -6.42 0.84 -19.60
C ILE A 393 -4.96 0.88 -20.05
N LEU A 394 -4.02 0.51 -19.15
CA LEU A 394 -2.60 0.42 -19.46
C LEU A 394 -2.31 -0.61 -20.56
N THR A 395 -3.00 -1.75 -20.54
CA THR A 395 -2.86 -2.78 -21.59
C THR A 395 -3.27 -2.23 -22.96
N GLN A 396 -4.40 -1.55 -23.02
CA GLN A 396 -4.89 -0.93 -24.26
C GLN A 396 -3.97 0.21 -24.70
N TYR A 397 -3.53 1.07 -23.78
CA TYR A 397 -2.57 2.14 -24.06
C TYR A 397 -1.28 1.60 -24.69
N LEU A 398 -0.66 0.57 -24.09
CA LEU A 398 0.57 -0.03 -24.60
C LEU A 398 0.36 -0.74 -25.96
N SER A 399 -0.80 -1.34 -26.19
CA SER A 399 -1.12 -1.98 -27.46
C SER A 399 -1.39 -0.99 -28.61
N ALA A 400 -1.83 0.22 -28.27
CA ALA A 400 -2.14 1.30 -29.21
C ALA A 400 -0.95 2.22 -29.53
N LEU A 401 0.23 1.99 -28.90
CA LEU A 401 1.44 2.78 -29.17
C LEU A 401 1.84 2.69 -30.66
N SER A 402 1.91 3.84 -31.30
CA SER A 402 2.31 3.96 -32.72
C SER A 402 3.83 4.12 -32.84
N PRO A 403 4.47 3.55 -33.88
CA PRO A 403 5.85 3.88 -34.17
C PRO A 403 5.94 5.35 -34.53
N ARG A 404 6.86 6.06 -33.88
CA ARG A 404 7.20 7.41 -34.33
C ARG A 404 7.84 7.33 -35.72
N ALA A 405 7.44 8.22 -36.62
CA ALA A 405 8.14 8.43 -37.88
C ALA A 405 9.50 9.09 -37.57
N LEU A 406 10.47 8.30 -37.16
CA LEU A 406 11.87 8.68 -37.21
C LEU A 406 12.34 8.49 -38.65
N GLY A 407 13.17 9.42 -39.16
CA GLY A 407 13.68 9.34 -40.52
C GLY A 407 14.31 7.97 -40.85
N PRO A 408 14.55 7.64 -42.10
CA PRO A 408 14.89 6.29 -42.57
C PRO A 408 16.19 5.68 -42.02
N THR A 409 16.97 6.43 -41.25
CA THR A 409 18.25 6.01 -40.64
C THR A 409 18.19 5.75 -39.14
N ALA A 410 17.05 6.01 -38.50
CA ALA A 410 16.95 5.83 -37.04
C ALA A 410 16.51 4.40 -36.69
N ALA A 411 17.11 3.81 -35.65
CA ALA A 411 16.63 2.56 -35.05
C ALA A 411 15.14 2.66 -34.71
N ARG A 412 14.36 1.62 -34.98
CA ARG A 412 12.92 1.63 -34.64
C ARG A 412 12.72 1.85 -33.17
N PRO A 413 11.91 2.85 -32.76
CA PRO A 413 11.68 3.09 -31.34
C PRO A 413 10.96 1.91 -30.70
N TYR A 414 11.30 1.60 -29.47
CA TYR A 414 10.65 0.58 -28.66
C TYR A 414 10.29 1.15 -27.29
N THR A 415 9.42 0.47 -26.59
CA THR A 415 9.03 0.79 -25.23
C THR A 415 9.47 -0.32 -24.29
N THR A 416 10.03 0.01 -23.14
CA THR A 416 10.24 -0.95 -22.07
C THR A 416 9.32 -0.68 -20.89
N VAL A 417 8.84 -1.76 -20.28
CA VAL A 417 8.09 -1.73 -19.02
C VAL A 417 8.90 -2.50 -17.99
N ASP A 418 9.57 -1.76 -17.11
CA ASP A 418 10.23 -2.35 -15.96
C ASP A 418 9.19 -2.55 -14.86
N LEU A 419 9.14 -3.75 -14.27
CA LEU A 419 8.24 -4.07 -13.16
C LEU A 419 8.98 -4.85 -12.11
N THR A 420 8.91 -4.40 -10.87
CA THR A 420 9.51 -5.11 -9.73
C THR A 420 8.55 -5.32 -8.59
N SER A 421 8.70 -6.47 -7.93
CA SER A 421 8.06 -6.77 -6.66
C SER A 421 8.94 -7.69 -5.82
N GLY A 422 9.27 -7.25 -4.61
CA GLY A 422 10.03 -8.08 -3.65
C GLY A 422 9.30 -9.37 -3.26
N TYR A 423 7.98 -9.40 -3.43
CA TYR A 423 7.13 -10.60 -3.25
C TYR A 423 6.42 -10.93 -4.57
N PHE A 424 7.15 -11.53 -5.50
CA PHE A 424 6.72 -11.73 -6.87
C PHE A 424 5.59 -12.78 -7.00
N THR A 425 4.35 -12.32 -6.89
CA THR A 425 3.15 -13.17 -7.03
C THR A 425 2.12 -12.59 -7.97
N LEU A 426 2.50 -11.87 -8.98
CA LEU A 426 1.63 -11.11 -9.87
C LEU A 426 0.19 -11.65 -9.92
N SER A 427 -0.80 -10.78 -9.73
CA SER A 427 -2.21 -11.12 -9.81
C SER A 427 -2.62 -11.54 -11.23
N GLY A 428 -3.88 -11.94 -11.40
CA GLY A 428 -4.40 -12.30 -12.73
C GLY A 428 -4.27 -11.16 -13.74
N LEU A 429 -4.59 -9.94 -13.31
CA LEU A 429 -4.56 -8.74 -14.16
C LEU A 429 -3.14 -8.35 -14.55
N TYR A 430 -2.20 -8.29 -13.60
CA TYR A 430 -0.79 -7.99 -13.90
C TYR A 430 -0.15 -9.07 -14.79
N LYS A 431 -0.50 -10.35 -14.61
CA LYS A 431 -0.07 -11.41 -15.55
C LYS A 431 -0.65 -11.22 -16.94
N SER A 432 -1.92 -10.83 -17.02
CA SER A 432 -2.56 -10.57 -18.31
C SER A 432 -1.91 -9.39 -19.03
N LEU A 433 -1.51 -8.34 -18.33
CA LEU A 433 -0.73 -7.23 -18.88
C LEU A 433 0.59 -7.73 -19.49
N VAL A 434 1.41 -8.43 -18.69
CA VAL A 434 2.75 -8.89 -19.13
C VAL A 434 2.67 -9.92 -20.25
N LEU A 435 1.62 -10.77 -20.27
CA LEU A 435 1.45 -11.86 -21.26
C LEU A 435 0.44 -11.51 -22.37
N SER A 436 0.13 -10.22 -22.56
CA SER A 436 -0.90 -9.75 -23.50
C SER A 436 -0.52 -10.01 -24.96
N ASP A 437 -1.34 -10.79 -25.66
CA ASP A 437 -1.18 -10.96 -27.12
C ASP A 437 -1.42 -9.65 -27.88
N ALA A 438 -2.29 -8.76 -27.38
CA ALA A 438 -2.51 -7.45 -27.97
C ALA A 438 -1.24 -6.59 -27.96
N ILE A 439 -0.49 -6.61 -26.84
CA ILE A 439 0.78 -5.87 -26.75
C ILE A 439 1.87 -6.53 -27.60
N HIS A 440 2.05 -7.84 -27.52
CA HIS A 440 3.20 -8.51 -28.14
C HIS A 440 3.05 -8.78 -29.63
N ARG A 441 1.80 -8.89 -30.15
CA ARG A 441 1.54 -9.28 -31.53
C ARG A 441 0.87 -8.20 -32.37
N HIS A 442 0.16 -7.27 -31.73
CA HIS A 442 -0.67 -6.28 -32.42
C HIS A 442 -0.19 -4.85 -32.22
N SER A 443 0.66 -4.57 -31.24
CA SER A 443 1.27 -3.24 -31.09
C SER A 443 2.13 -2.92 -32.32
N GLN A 444 1.99 -1.71 -32.83
CA GLN A 444 2.80 -1.19 -33.94
C GLN A 444 4.23 -0.87 -33.49
N ALA A 445 4.45 -0.57 -32.20
CA ALA A 445 5.76 -0.37 -31.59
C ALA A 445 6.09 -1.54 -30.65
N PRO A 446 7.31 -2.13 -30.71
CA PRO A 446 7.70 -3.21 -29.82
C PRO A 446 7.67 -2.79 -28.34
N VAL A 447 7.09 -3.63 -27.50
CA VAL A 447 7.05 -3.42 -26.03
C VAL A 447 7.74 -4.61 -25.35
N PHE A 448 8.71 -4.32 -24.49
CA PHE A 448 9.49 -5.30 -23.75
C PHE A 448 9.23 -5.18 -22.26
N PHE A 449 8.93 -6.29 -21.60
CA PHE A 449 8.77 -6.34 -20.14
C PHE A 449 10.03 -6.86 -19.47
N ARG A 450 10.62 -6.04 -18.57
CA ARG A 450 11.81 -6.37 -17.80
C ARG A 450 11.40 -6.52 -16.33
N LEU A 451 11.34 -7.76 -15.85
CA LEU A 451 10.82 -8.09 -14.53
C LEU A 451 11.97 -8.35 -13.55
N VAL A 452 11.84 -7.83 -12.33
CA VAL A 452 12.79 -8.09 -11.24
C VAL A 452 12.05 -8.62 -10.02
N ALA A 453 12.49 -9.77 -9.52
CA ALA A 453 12.01 -10.42 -8.30
C ALA A 453 13.13 -10.48 -7.24
N ALA A 454 12.79 -10.73 -5.98
CA ALA A 454 13.79 -11.04 -4.97
C ALA A 454 14.34 -12.45 -5.15
N SER A 455 15.66 -12.64 -5.12
CA SER A 455 16.21 -14.00 -4.97
C SER A 455 15.73 -14.63 -3.65
N PRO A 456 15.75 -15.96 -3.50
CA PRO A 456 15.38 -16.60 -2.24
C PRO A 456 16.11 -16.04 -1.03
N GLU A 457 17.41 -15.72 -1.17
CA GLU A 457 18.27 -15.18 -0.11
C GLU A 457 17.93 -13.72 0.22
N ALA A 458 17.46 -12.96 -0.76
CA ALA A 458 17.03 -11.59 -0.59
C ALA A 458 15.56 -11.46 -0.08
N ASN A 459 14.84 -12.59 0.04
CA ASN A 459 13.50 -12.59 0.59
C ASN A 459 13.52 -12.35 2.11
N GLY A 460 12.64 -11.47 2.62
CA GLY A 460 12.59 -11.11 4.04
C GLY A 460 12.26 -12.27 5.00
N PHE A 461 11.84 -13.43 4.50
CA PHE A 461 11.58 -14.65 5.27
C PHE A 461 12.71 -15.68 5.19
N PHE A 462 13.78 -15.39 4.46
CA PHE A 462 14.93 -16.28 4.36
C PHE A 462 15.53 -16.57 5.75
N GLY A 463 15.80 -17.85 6.03
CA GLY A 463 16.30 -18.28 7.35
C GLY A 463 15.28 -18.25 8.49
N SER A 464 14.02 -17.92 8.23
CA SER A 464 12.96 -17.96 9.25
C SER A 464 12.64 -19.39 9.70
N ARG A 465 12.24 -19.56 10.98
CA ARG A 465 11.88 -20.86 11.53
C ARG A 465 10.45 -21.30 11.14
N GLY A 466 10.22 -22.61 11.09
CA GLY A 466 8.90 -23.20 10.87
C GLY A 466 8.34 -22.94 9.47
N LEU A 467 7.02 -22.77 9.35
CA LEU A 467 6.33 -22.58 8.06
C LEU A 467 6.77 -21.29 7.34
N SER A 468 7.15 -20.25 8.07
CA SER A 468 7.62 -19.01 7.47
C SER A 468 8.93 -19.20 6.68
N GLY A 469 9.79 -20.14 7.07
CA GLY A 469 11.01 -20.48 6.33
C GLY A 469 10.76 -21.12 4.96
N ARG A 470 9.54 -21.59 4.69
CA ARG A 470 9.13 -22.13 3.38
C ARG A 470 8.65 -21.06 2.40
N ILE A 471 8.45 -19.83 2.86
CA ILE A 471 7.93 -18.74 2.05
C ILE A 471 8.85 -18.43 0.85
N PRO A 472 10.20 -18.33 0.98
CA PRO A 472 11.07 -18.11 -0.18
C PRO A 472 10.90 -19.19 -1.26
N ALA A 473 10.83 -20.46 -0.87
CA ALA A 473 10.61 -21.57 -1.80
C ALA A 473 9.21 -21.52 -2.46
N ALA A 474 8.19 -21.04 -1.74
CA ALA A 474 6.86 -20.80 -2.32
C ALA A 474 6.91 -19.73 -3.42
N TYR A 475 7.64 -18.62 -3.22
CA TYR A 475 7.84 -17.60 -4.24
C TYR A 475 8.60 -18.15 -5.45
N THR A 476 9.69 -18.92 -5.25
CA THR A 476 10.40 -19.62 -6.35
C THR A 476 9.45 -20.49 -7.18
N LEU A 477 8.51 -21.21 -6.53
CA LEU A 477 7.50 -22.00 -7.27
C LEU A 477 6.56 -21.10 -8.10
N LEU A 478 6.10 -19.98 -7.54
CA LEU A 478 5.20 -19.06 -8.23
C LEU A 478 5.87 -18.36 -9.41
N GLU A 479 7.14 -18.00 -9.28
CA GLU A 479 7.98 -17.48 -10.37
C GLU A 479 8.15 -18.52 -11.49
N LYS A 480 8.47 -19.77 -11.13
CA LYS A 480 8.56 -20.88 -12.08
C LYS A 480 7.24 -21.10 -12.84
N LEU A 481 6.11 -21.06 -12.14
CA LEU A 481 4.79 -21.21 -12.77
C LEU A 481 4.46 -20.03 -13.70
N PHE A 482 4.90 -18.84 -13.38
CA PHE A 482 4.81 -17.68 -14.28
C PHE A 482 5.72 -17.85 -15.49
N TRP A 483 7.01 -18.22 -15.28
CA TRP A 483 7.98 -18.42 -16.35
C TRP A 483 7.53 -19.49 -17.36
N ASN A 484 6.94 -20.58 -16.89
CA ASN A 484 6.39 -21.60 -17.79
C ASN A 484 5.37 -21.00 -18.77
N ARG A 485 4.53 -20.04 -18.33
CA ARG A 485 3.59 -19.34 -19.23
C ARG A 485 4.29 -18.43 -20.23
N VAL A 486 5.39 -17.78 -19.83
CA VAL A 486 6.25 -17.00 -20.73
C VAL A 486 6.82 -17.89 -21.83
N VAL A 487 7.29 -19.09 -21.46
CA VAL A 487 7.82 -20.10 -22.39
C VAL A 487 6.72 -20.64 -23.31
N ASP A 488 5.56 -21.01 -22.76
CA ASP A 488 4.42 -21.53 -23.54
C ASP A 488 3.95 -20.53 -24.60
N LYS A 489 3.98 -19.23 -24.28
CA LYS A 489 3.68 -18.15 -25.22
C LYS A 489 4.85 -17.73 -26.12
N ARG A 490 6.04 -18.34 -25.97
CA ARG A 490 7.29 -18.03 -26.68
C ARG A 490 7.79 -16.60 -26.50
N LEU A 491 7.43 -15.95 -25.37
CA LEU A 491 7.82 -14.57 -25.08
C LEU A 491 9.25 -14.44 -24.48
N HIS A 492 9.93 -15.55 -24.21
CA HIS A 492 11.32 -15.61 -23.71
C HIS A 492 12.36 -15.56 -24.84
N ALA A 493 11.96 -15.83 -26.07
CA ALA A 493 12.88 -15.85 -27.20
C ALA A 493 13.16 -14.42 -27.68
N PRO A 494 14.43 -14.06 -27.94
CA PRO A 494 14.76 -12.76 -28.50
C PRO A 494 14.05 -12.54 -29.83
N VAL A 495 13.40 -11.39 -29.96
CA VAL A 495 12.77 -10.97 -31.19
C VAL A 495 13.54 -9.78 -31.74
N HIS A 496 14.32 -9.98 -32.76
CA HIS A 496 15.04 -8.94 -33.49
C HIS A 496 16.22 -8.24 -32.76
N PRO A 497 17.16 -7.61 -33.49
CA PRO A 497 18.46 -7.13 -32.99
C PRO A 497 18.42 -5.86 -32.13
N TYR A 498 17.30 -5.57 -31.46
CA TYR A 498 17.29 -4.51 -30.47
C TYR A 498 18.17 -4.89 -29.29
N VAL A 499 19.28 -4.18 -29.16
CA VAL A 499 20.13 -4.21 -27.97
C VAL A 499 19.71 -3.02 -27.14
N ASP A 500 19.38 -3.23 -25.88
CA ASP A 500 19.16 -2.14 -24.95
C ASP A 500 20.52 -1.55 -24.56
N VAL A 501 20.99 -0.61 -25.38
CA VAL A 501 22.27 0.08 -25.12
C VAL A 501 22.24 0.95 -23.87
N SER A 502 21.07 1.18 -23.26
CA SER A 502 20.91 1.90 -22.01
C SER A 502 21.05 0.97 -20.79
N ASP A 503 20.97 -0.34 -20.98
CA ASP A 503 21.18 -1.34 -19.92
C ASP A 503 22.62 -1.87 -20.00
N PRO A 504 23.54 -1.49 -19.07
CA PRO A 504 24.91 -2.00 -19.02
C PRO A 504 24.99 -3.52 -18.84
N MET A 505 23.88 -4.17 -18.49
CA MET A 505 23.73 -5.63 -18.35
C MET A 505 23.03 -6.27 -19.55
N SER A 506 22.76 -5.51 -20.62
CA SER A 506 22.15 -6.04 -21.83
C SER A 506 23.17 -6.85 -22.62
N GLU A 507 23.07 -8.17 -22.52
CA GLU A 507 23.90 -9.12 -23.27
C GLU A 507 23.15 -9.59 -24.53
N GLY A 508 22.89 -8.68 -25.48
CA GLY A 508 22.31 -9.08 -26.77
C GLY A 508 20.84 -8.69 -26.98
N PRO A 509 20.15 -9.35 -27.92
CA PRO A 509 18.82 -8.95 -28.37
C PRO A 509 17.75 -9.07 -27.26
N LEU A 510 16.83 -8.09 -27.18
CA LEU A 510 15.74 -8.07 -26.23
C LEU A 510 14.72 -9.20 -26.46
N ALA A 511 14.34 -9.89 -25.38
CA ALA A 511 13.20 -10.79 -25.35
C ALA A 511 11.93 -10.00 -24.95
N PRO A 512 10.74 -10.35 -25.49
CA PRO A 512 9.49 -9.71 -25.10
C PRO A 512 9.24 -9.69 -23.60
N VAL A 513 9.67 -10.75 -22.89
CA VAL A 513 9.63 -10.83 -21.43
C VAL A 513 10.96 -11.36 -20.90
N GLU A 514 11.59 -10.59 -20.04
CA GLU A 514 12.77 -10.97 -19.26
C GLU A 514 12.40 -11.03 -17.79
N LEU A 515 12.96 -12.00 -17.05
CA LEU A 515 12.87 -12.10 -15.60
C LEU A 515 14.28 -12.20 -15.01
N ARG A 516 14.57 -11.38 -14.01
CA ARG A 516 15.83 -11.40 -13.25
C ARG A 516 15.56 -11.47 -11.76
N GLU A 517 16.53 -11.97 -11.02
CA GLU A 517 16.51 -11.96 -9.55
C GLU A 517 17.53 -10.97 -8.99
N TRP A 518 17.02 -10.11 -8.10
CA TRP A 518 17.81 -9.16 -7.33
C TRP A 518 18.47 -9.89 -6.15
N SER A 519 19.76 -9.67 -5.95
CA SER A 519 20.55 -10.25 -4.86
C SER A 519 21.66 -9.30 -4.46
N LYS A 520 21.78 -9.06 -3.12
CA LYS A 520 22.88 -8.33 -2.52
C LYS A 520 23.18 -8.94 -1.15
N TYR A 521 24.43 -9.33 -0.93
CA TYR A 521 24.83 -9.98 0.31
C TYR A 521 24.46 -9.19 1.57
N GLY A 522 23.76 -9.83 2.51
CA GLY A 522 23.31 -9.22 3.76
C GLY A 522 22.15 -8.25 3.64
N TRP A 523 21.53 -8.13 2.45
CA TRP A 523 20.36 -7.28 2.20
C TRP A 523 19.12 -8.10 1.86
N THR A 524 17.97 -7.55 2.19
CA THR A 524 16.68 -8.04 1.69
C THR A 524 16.10 -7.05 0.70
N TYR A 525 15.32 -7.55 -0.25
CA TYR A 525 14.69 -6.78 -1.32
C TYR A 525 13.18 -6.65 -1.11
N HIS A 526 12.67 -5.43 -1.20
CA HIS A 526 11.27 -5.16 -0.95
C HIS A 526 10.67 -4.10 -1.89
N GLU A 527 11.41 -3.66 -2.90
CA GLU A 527 10.93 -2.66 -3.86
C GLU A 527 9.67 -3.13 -4.59
N LYS A 528 8.80 -2.18 -4.87
CA LYS A 528 7.65 -2.31 -5.76
C LYS A 528 7.64 -1.10 -6.69
N GLY A 529 7.44 -1.36 -7.97
CA GLY A 529 7.38 -0.31 -8.95
C GLY A 529 7.12 -0.80 -10.35
N LEU A 530 6.57 0.09 -11.14
CA LEU A 530 6.46 -0.05 -12.57
C LEU A 530 6.99 1.24 -13.19
N TRP A 531 7.81 1.13 -14.24
CA TRP A 531 8.29 2.26 -15.02
C TRP A 531 8.02 1.98 -16.49
N ILE A 532 7.60 3.00 -17.22
CA ILE A 532 7.39 2.94 -18.67
C ILE A 532 8.40 3.88 -19.31
N THR A 533 9.30 3.29 -20.08
CA THR A 533 10.32 3.99 -20.85
C THR A 533 9.93 3.92 -22.33
N GLY A 534 9.65 5.05 -22.92
CA GLY A 534 9.29 5.15 -24.32
C GLY A 534 10.18 6.15 -25.07
N PRO A 535 10.03 6.25 -26.40
CA PRO A 535 10.72 7.27 -27.17
C PRO A 535 10.35 8.66 -26.67
N SER A 536 11.34 9.48 -26.32
CA SER A 536 11.14 10.87 -25.91
C SER A 536 11.44 11.84 -27.06
N LEU A 537 10.63 12.91 -27.17
CA LEU A 537 10.92 14.03 -28.07
C LEU A 537 12.14 14.85 -27.63
N ALA A 538 12.38 14.85 -26.30
CA ALA A 538 13.34 15.74 -25.69
C ALA A 538 14.74 15.15 -25.53
N GLN A 539 14.88 13.82 -25.63
CA GLN A 539 16.17 13.15 -25.38
C GLN A 539 16.43 12.02 -26.38
N PRO A 540 17.69 11.89 -26.86
CA PRO A 540 18.09 10.75 -27.72
C PRO A 540 18.20 9.43 -26.94
N VAL A 541 18.24 9.49 -25.61
CA VAL A 541 18.30 8.33 -24.72
C VAL A 541 16.91 8.03 -24.19
N LEU A 542 16.52 6.75 -24.22
CA LEU A 542 15.26 6.30 -23.66
C LEU A 542 15.28 6.41 -22.13
N SER A 543 14.43 7.27 -21.58
CA SER A 543 14.30 7.45 -20.13
C SER A 543 12.86 7.22 -19.67
N PRO A 544 12.62 6.65 -18.47
CA PRO A 544 11.27 6.46 -17.95
C PRO A 544 10.54 7.80 -17.78
N ALA A 545 9.43 7.96 -18.48
CA ALA A 545 8.57 9.13 -18.34
C ALA A 545 7.40 8.89 -17.38
N THR A 546 7.05 7.63 -17.14
CA THR A 546 5.94 7.25 -16.25
C THR A 546 6.41 6.21 -15.24
N THR A 547 5.96 6.35 -13.98
CA THR A 547 6.19 5.35 -12.93
C THR A 547 4.96 5.18 -12.06
N LEU A 548 4.74 3.94 -11.57
CA LEU A 548 3.81 3.61 -10.48
C LEU A 548 4.64 3.32 -9.23
N ILE A 549 4.41 4.05 -8.16
CA ILE A 549 5.07 3.89 -6.87
C ILE A 549 4.04 3.82 -5.74
N GLY A 550 4.19 2.90 -4.80
CA GLY A 550 3.27 2.76 -3.68
C GLY A 550 3.53 1.52 -2.84
N SER A 551 2.49 1.07 -2.18
CA SER A 551 2.58 -0.03 -1.22
C SER A 551 2.23 -1.40 -1.80
N SER A 552 1.56 -1.46 -2.96
CA SER A 552 1.06 -2.69 -3.59
C SER A 552 2.18 -3.62 -4.05
N ASN A 553 2.06 -4.91 -3.73
CA ASN A 553 2.94 -5.95 -4.23
C ASN A 553 2.49 -6.53 -5.60
N TYR A 554 1.44 -5.98 -6.20
CA TYR A 554 0.85 -6.43 -7.47
C TYR A 554 0.33 -7.88 -7.45
N GLY A 555 0.20 -8.47 -6.26
CA GLY A 555 -0.26 -9.82 -6.02
C GLY A 555 -1.78 -9.93 -5.83
N ALA A 556 -2.29 -11.16 -5.79
CA ALA A 556 -3.71 -11.41 -5.55
C ALA A 556 -4.18 -10.94 -4.16
N ARG A 557 -3.28 -10.91 -3.18
CA ARG A 557 -3.56 -10.39 -1.85
C ARG A 557 -3.75 -8.88 -1.87
N SER A 558 -2.83 -8.11 -2.49
CA SER A 558 -2.97 -6.66 -2.66
C SER A 558 -4.23 -6.32 -3.45
N GLU A 559 -4.52 -7.08 -4.52
CA GLU A 559 -5.74 -6.90 -5.34
C GLU A 559 -7.03 -7.03 -4.51
N LYS A 560 -7.12 -8.04 -3.61
CA LYS A 560 -8.41 -8.46 -3.03
C LYS A 560 -8.58 -8.08 -1.56
N PHE A 561 -7.50 -8.00 -0.81
CA PHE A 561 -7.57 -8.01 0.65
C PHE A 561 -6.91 -6.82 1.32
N ASP A 562 -5.74 -6.38 0.86
CA ASP A 562 -4.99 -5.30 1.51
C ASP A 562 -5.60 -3.92 1.19
N VAL A 563 -5.32 -2.96 2.07
CA VAL A 563 -5.58 -1.54 1.87
C VAL A 563 -4.29 -0.89 1.36
N GLU A 564 -4.27 -0.52 0.08
CA GLU A 564 -3.08 -0.04 -0.62
C GLU A 564 -3.32 1.35 -1.23
N CYS A 565 -2.24 2.08 -1.40
CA CYS A 565 -2.22 3.34 -2.13
C CYS A 565 -0.97 3.40 -2.99
N SER A 566 -1.15 3.74 -4.26
CA SER A 566 -0.10 3.94 -5.25
C SER A 566 -0.28 5.26 -5.96
N LEU A 567 0.80 5.88 -6.43
CA LEU A 567 0.78 7.07 -7.28
C LEU A 567 1.26 6.70 -8.68
N LEU A 568 0.44 6.93 -9.69
CA LEU A 568 0.86 6.97 -11.08
C LEU A 568 1.38 8.37 -11.37
N ILE A 569 2.68 8.45 -11.69
CA ILE A 569 3.37 9.72 -11.91
C ILE A 569 3.90 9.72 -13.34
N THR A 570 3.57 10.77 -14.10
CA THR A 570 4.09 10.97 -15.46
C THR A 570 4.71 12.35 -15.57
N THR A 571 5.92 12.44 -16.15
CA THR A 571 6.70 13.67 -16.22
C THR A 571 7.24 13.94 -17.62
N GLN A 572 7.31 15.22 -17.96
CA GLN A 572 8.04 15.74 -19.14
C GLN A 572 9.42 16.28 -18.77
N SER A 573 9.73 16.39 -17.47
CA SER A 573 11.00 16.95 -17.00
C SER A 573 12.16 15.98 -17.26
N PRO A 574 13.19 16.39 -18.04
CA PRO A 574 14.36 15.56 -18.26
C PRO A 574 15.08 15.18 -16.96
N GLN A 575 15.15 16.09 -15.98
CA GLN A 575 15.81 15.84 -14.69
C GLN A 575 15.12 14.73 -13.89
N LEU A 576 13.78 14.70 -13.89
CA LEU A 576 13.05 13.64 -13.21
C LEU A 576 13.12 12.32 -14.00
N GLN A 577 13.07 12.38 -15.33
CA GLN A 577 13.30 11.22 -16.19
C GLN A 577 14.67 10.59 -15.96
N ASP A 578 15.74 11.39 -15.85
CA ASP A 578 17.08 10.92 -15.51
C ASP A 578 17.14 10.29 -14.11
N THR A 579 16.40 10.87 -13.17
CA THR A 579 16.30 10.32 -11.81
C THR A 579 15.64 8.94 -11.81
N LEU A 580 14.56 8.77 -12.58
CA LEU A 580 13.86 7.48 -12.74
C LEU A 580 14.74 6.48 -13.50
N ALA A 581 15.50 6.92 -14.51
CA ALA A 581 16.44 6.07 -15.25
C ALA A 581 17.53 5.51 -14.34
N LYS A 582 18.13 6.35 -13.48
CA LYS A 582 19.10 5.92 -12.47
C LYS A 582 18.50 4.92 -11.47
N GLU A 583 17.24 5.12 -11.07
CA GLU A 583 16.54 4.18 -10.19
C GLU A 583 16.42 2.80 -10.82
N VAL A 584 15.97 2.72 -12.08
CA VAL A 584 15.88 1.48 -12.84
C VAL A 584 17.25 0.84 -13.03
N GLN A 585 18.27 1.62 -13.37
CA GLN A 585 19.64 1.14 -13.55
C GLN A 585 20.18 0.49 -12.26
N GLU A 586 20.12 1.18 -11.13
CA GLU A 586 20.60 0.68 -9.83
C GLU A 586 19.87 -0.60 -9.40
N MET A 587 18.55 -0.68 -9.64
CA MET A 587 17.77 -1.88 -9.41
C MET A 587 18.28 -3.05 -10.25
N ARG A 588 18.50 -2.83 -11.54
CA ARG A 588 18.93 -3.86 -12.48
C ARG A 588 20.40 -4.29 -12.28
N GLU A 589 21.29 -3.37 -11.90
CA GLU A 589 22.70 -3.69 -11.56
C GLU A 589 22.84 -4.74 -10.46
N SER A 590 21.88 -4.77 -9.54
CA SER A 590 21.79 -5.78 -8.48
C SER A 590 20.98 -7.02 -8.88
N ALA A 591 20.32 -7.01 -10.03
CA ALA A 591 19.51 -8.12 -10.57
C ALA A 591 20.27 -8.89 -11.65
N ARG A 592 21.41 -9.46 -11.29
CA ARG A 592 22.35 -10.10 -12.25
C ARG A 592 21.90 -11.45 -12.76
N THR A 593 21.15 -12.21 -11.95
CA THR A 593 20.74 -13.56 -12.33
C THR A 593 19.53 -13.49 -13.27
N ARG A 594 19.77 -13.77 -14.56
CA ARG A 594 18.69 -13.95 -15.54
C ARG A 594 18.05 -15.32 -15.33
N MET A 595 16.74 -15.32 -15.23
CA MET A 595 15.94 -16.53 -15.01
C MET A 595 15.57 -17.17 -16.34
N ASP A 596 15.86 -18.47 -16.45
CA ASP A 596 15.49 -19.29 -17.58
C ASP A 596 15.01 -20.69 -17.15
N THR A 597 14.64 -21.51 -18.11
CA THR A 597 14.16 -22.88 -17.84
C THR A 597 15.23 -23.76 -17.19
N ALA A 598 16.52 -23.57 -17.52
CA ALA A 598 17.62 -24.32 -16.94
C ALA A 598 17.82 -23.94 -15.46
N THR A 599 17.81 -22.64 -15.16
CA THR A 599 17.89 -22.11 -13.80
C THR A 599 16.78 -22.68 -12.90
N PHE A 600 15.52 -22.69 -13.37
CA PHE A 600 14.40 -23.25 -12.59
C PHE A 600 14.42 -24.79 -12.46
N ARG A 601 15.25 -25.50 -13.23
CA ARG A 601 15.47 -26.95 -13.11
C ARG A 601 16.65 -27.32 -12.22
N SER A 602 17.46 -26.36 -11.82
CA SER A 602 18.64 -26.58 -10.97
C SER A 602 18.25 -27.19 -9.60
N LYS A 603 19.20 -27.82 -8.93
CA LYS A 603 18.95 -28.46 -7.63
C LYS A 603 18.60 -27.44 -6.55
N GLU A 604 19.18 -26.27 -6.61
CA GLU A 604 19.04 -25.17 -5.66
C GLU A 604 17.61 -24.57 -5.72
N ARG A 605 16.93 -24.74 -6.86
CA ARG A 605 15.56 -24.24 -7.09
C ARG A 605 14.47 -25.31 -6.94
N ARG A 606 14.82 -26.48 -6.42
CA ARG A 606 13.85 -27.55 -6.16
C ARG A 606 12.99 -27.19 -4.96
N VAL A 607 11.69 -27.23 -5.16
CA VAL A 607 10.68 -27.00 -4.11
C VAL A 607 10.14 -28.36 -3.66
N ASP A 608 10.20 -28.64 -2.37
CA ASP A 608 9.69 -29.89 -1.80
C ASP A 608 8.16 -30.04 -1.95
N ALA A 609 7.67 -31.27 -1.95
CA ALA A 609 6.25 -31.57 -2.20
C ALA A 609 5.30 -30.91 -1.18
N VAL A 610 5.71 -30.80 0.08
CA VAL A 610 4.90 -30.16 1.13
C VAL A 610 4.74 -28.67 0.82
N THR A 611 5.83 -27.98 0.49
CA THR A 611 5.79 -26.58 0.08
C THR A 611 4.97 -26.37 -1.19
N GLN A 612 5.03 -27.29 -2.16
CA GLN A 612 4.20 -27.21 -3.37
C GLN A 612 2.69 -27.29 -3.05
N VAL A 613 2.27 -28.22 -2.18
CA VAL A 613 0.87 -28.36 -1.77
C VAL A 613 0.42 -27.11 -0.99
N LEU A 614 1.22 -26.68 0.00
CA LEU A 614 0.93 -25.47 0.78
C LEU A 614 0.81 -24.24 -0.09
N THR A 615 1.73 -24.06 -1.06
CA THR A 615 1.70 -22.92 -1.98
C THR A 615 0.43 -22.89 -2.83
N ARG A 616 -0.02 -24.06 -3.32
CA ARG A 616 -1.27 -24.14 -4.11
C ARG A 616 -2.49 -23.76 -3.28
N LEU A 617 -2.55 -24.21 -2.01
CA LEU A 617 -3.65 -23.90 -1.10
C LEU A 617 -3.64 -22.43 -0.64
N LEU A 618 -2.47 -21.88 -0.37
CA LEU A 618 -2.29 -20.53 0.19
C LEU A 618 -2.05 -19.44 -0.87
N ARG A 619 -2.02 -19.82 -2.15
CA ARG A 619 -1.75 -18.88 -3.26
C ARG A 619 -2.58 -17.59 -3.23
N PRO A 620 -3.86 -17.58 -2.85
CA PRO A 620 -4.63 -16.34 -2.76
C PRO A 620 -4.19 -15.42 -1.61
N LEU A 621 -3.45 -15.95 -0.64
CA LEU A 621 -3.00 -15.26 0.57
C LEU A 621 -1.51 -14.87 0.53
N LEU A 622 -0.81 -15.23 -0.54
CA LEU A 622 0.59 -14.89 -0.86
C LEU A 622 0.64 -13.72 -1.89
#